data_3e8fd2ecfe63c6d876fc8e363a0b5581
#
_entry.id   3e8fd2ecfe63c6d876fc8e363a0b5581
#
_cell.length_a   1.000
_cell.length_b   1.000
_cell.length_c   1.000
_cell.angle_alpha   90.00
_cell.angle_beta   90.00
_cell.angle_gamma   90.00
#
_symmetry.space_group_name_H-M   'P 1'
#
loop_
_entity.id
_entity.type
_entity.pdbx_description
1 polymer ?
#
loop_
_entity_poly.entity_id
_entity_poly.type
_entity_poly.pdbx_seq_one_letter_code
_entity_poly.pdbx_strand_id
1 'polypeptide(L)'
;SDLTQVVLALLDSPLAGLLRAAATGTLAAHPPLQWRDGSAVTVVMAAAGYPGTPRTGEVITGAEQPGVIHAGTRRRDDGAIVSSGGRVLSATAVGPTLAAARDAAYQLVAAIDLPGAQHRTDIALRAVQGRVFPASPTV
;
A
#
# COMPACT_ATOMS: atom_id res chain seq x y z
N SER A 1 -1.56 -7.83 -4.14
CA SER A 1 -2.33 -6.67 -4.59
C SER A 1 -2.24 -5.56 -3.56
N ASP A 2 -2.49 -4.32 -3.99
CA ASP A 2 -2.36 -3.13 -3.14
C ASP A 2 -3.33 -3.16 -1.94
N LEU A 3 -4.49 -3.82 -2.10
CA LEU A 3 -5.44 -4.06 -1.00
C LEU A 3 -4.79 -4.85 0.15
N THR A 4 -3.95 -5.82 -0.15
CA THR A 4 -3.27 -6.63 0.87
C THR A 4 -2.42 -5.76 1.79
N GLN A 5 -1.84 -4.69 1.30
CA GLN A 5 -0.98 -3.81 2.10
C GLN A 5 -1.76 -3.11 3.22
N VAL A 6 -2.96 -2.60 2.94
CA VAL A 6 -3.79 -1.96 3.98
C VAL A 6 -4.37 -3.00 4.95
N VAL A 7 -4.77 -4.19 4.46
CA VAL A 7 -5.26 -5.27 5.31
C VAL A 7 -4.17 -5.72 6.29
N LEU A 8 -2.95 -5.98 5.79
CA LEU A 8 -1.84 -6.43 6.64
C LEU A 8 -1.32 -5.34 7.58
N ALA A 9 -1.42 -4.07 7.21
CA ALA A 9 -1.05 -2.95 8.09
C ALA A 9 -1.94 -2.90 9.35
N LEU A 10 -3.19 -3.33 9.25
CA LEU A 10 -4.14 -3.36 10.36
C LEU A 10 -4.25 -4.74 11.03
N LEU A 11 -3.78 -5.80 10.40
CA LEU A 11 -3.84 -7.14 10.99
C LEU A 11 -2.87 -7.27 12.18
N ASP A 12 -3.41 -7.64 13.34
CA ASP A 12 -2.62 -7.87 14.56
C ASP A 12 -2.41 -9.37 14.85
N SER A 13 -3.20 -10.24 14.23
CA SER A 13 -3.03 -11.68 14.30
C SER A 13 -1.86 -12.17 13.46
N PRO A 14 -1.14 -13.24 13.90
CA PRO A 14 -0.08 -13.86 13.13
C PRO A 14 -0.57 -14.41 11.78
N LEU A 15 -0.15 -13.81 10.67
CA LEU A 15 -0.57 -14.20 9.32
C LEU A 15 -0.22 -15.65 8.98
N ALA A 16 0.96 -16.12 9.40
CA ALA A 16 1.41 -17.49 9.12
C ALA A 16 0.47 -18.56 9.67
N GLY A 17 -0.08 -18.35 10.86
CA GLY A 17 -1.08 -19.24 11.47
C GLY A 17 -2.37 -19.31 10.64
N LEU A 18 -2.84 -18.17 10.18
CA LEU A 18 -4.02 -18.08 9.30
C LEU A 18 -3.81 -18.80 7.97
N LEU A 19 -2.67 -18.55 7.32
CA LEU A 19 -2.32 -19.21 6.04
C LEU A 19 -2.19 -20.72 6.19
N ARG A 20 -1.58 -21.19 7.29
CA ARG A 20 -1.51 -22.61 7.59
C ARG A 20 -2.90 -23.21 7.79
N ALA A 21 -3.77 -22.56 8.56
CA ALA A 21 -5.14 -23.02 8.77
C ALA A 21 -5.93 -23.11 7.46
N ALA A 22 -5.74 -22.15 6.57
CA ALA A 22 -6.33 -22.18 5.22
C ALA A 22 -5.80 -23.38 4.41
N ALA A 23 -4.49 -23.59 4.38
CA ALA A 23 -3.85 -24.67 3.63
C ALA A 23 -4.21 -26.07 4.15
N THR A 24 -4.49 -26.22 5.42
CA THR A 24 -4.84 -27.51 6.08
C THR A 24 -6.35 -27.73 6.25
N GLY A 25 -7.20 -26.81 5.78
CA GLY A 25 -8.65 -26.92 5.92
C GLY A 25 -9.18 -26.73 7.34
N THR A 26 -8.42 -26.08 8.21
CA THR A 26 -8.74 -25.92 9.64
C THR A 26 -9.15 -24.47 10.01
N LEU A 27 -9.56 -23.66 9.03
CA LEU A 27 -9.98 -22.27 9.28
C LEU A 27 -11.12 -22.15 10.31
N ALA A 28 -12.06 -23.10 10.32
CA ALA A 28 -13.17 -23.10 11.27
C ALA A 28 -12.72 -23.21 12.74
N ALA A 29 -11.54 -23.77 12.99
CA ALA A 29 -10.93 -23.89 14.32
C ALA A 29 -9.92 -22.77 14.61
N HIS A 30 -9.65 -21.88 13.64
CA HIS A 30 -8.74 -20.77 13.86
C HIS A 30 -9.39 -19.71 14.75
N PRO A 31 -8.67 -19.15 15.75
CA PRO A 31 -9.20 -18.04 16.54
C PRO A 31 -9.63 -16.85 15.67
N PRO A 32 -10.62 -16.05 16.11
CA PRO A 32 -11.00 -14.82 15.42
C PRO A 32 -9.80 -13.91 15.21
N LEU A 33 -9.73 -13.26 14.04
CA LEU A 33 -8.66 -12.33 13.73
C LEU A 33 -8.75 -11.08 14.61
N GLN A 34 -7.60 -10.64 15.08
CA GLN A 34 -7.46 -9.41 15.83
C GLN A 34 -6.97 -8.30 14.87
N TRP A 35 -7.51 -7.12 15.03
CA TRP A 35 -7.21 -5.97 14.21
C TRP A 35 -6.80 -4.80 15.09
N ARG A 36 -5.84 -4.02 14.60
CA ARG A 36 -5.49 -2.74 15.22
C ARG A 36 -6.60 -1.73 15.00
N ASP A 37 -6.87 -0.92 16.00
CA ASP A 37 -7.77 0.22 15.86
C ASP A 37 -7.18 1.25 14.90
N GLY A 38 -8.08 1.88 14.12
CA GLY A 38 -7.70 2.94 13.18
C GLY A 38 -8.02 2.62 11.72
N SER A 39 -7.36 3.30 10.85
CA SER A 39 -7.52 3.19 9.40
C SER A 39 -6.16 3.08 8.73
N ALA A 40 -6.11 2.44 7.55
CA ALA A 40 -4.91 2.39 6.73
C ALA A 40 -5.21 2.88 5.31
N VAL A 41 -4.26 3.58 4.72
CA VAL A 41 -4.29 4.05 3.33
C VAL A 41 -2.99 3.68 2.65
N THR A 42 -3.08 3.20 1.42
CA THR A 42 -1.92 2.98 0.55
C THR A 42 -2.06 3.78 -0.74
N VAL A 43 -0.98 4.43 -1.15
CA VAL A 43 -0.89 5.18 -2.40
C VAL A 43 0.21 4.56 -3.25
N VAL A 44 -0.14 4.12 -4.45
CA VAL A 44 0.82 3.52 -5.40
C VAL A 44 1.50 4.61 -6.19
N MET A 45 2.83 4.53 -6.29
CA MET A 45 3.65 5.34 -7.18
C MET A 45 4.04 4.51 -8.40
N ALA A 46 3.67 4.99 -9.58
CA ALA A 46 3.95 4.35 -10.85
C ALA A 46 5.03 5.11 -11.63
N ALA A 47 5.80 4.38 -12.43
CA ALA A 47 6.79 4.95 -13.33
C ALA A 47 6.14 5.79 -14.44
N ALA A 48 6.90 6.73 -14.99
CA ALA A 48 6.49 7.44 -16.20
C ALA A 48 6.14 6.45 -17.31
N GLY A 49 5.05 6.71 -18.02
CA GLY A 49 4.55 5.86 -19.11
C GLY A 49 3.62 4.72 -18.67
N TYR A 50 3.48 4.44 -17.38
CA TYR A 50 2.49 3.48 -16.90
C TYR A 50 1.05 3.99 -17.16
N PRO A 51 0.06 3.16 -17.59
CA PRO A 51 0.07 1.69 -17.75
C PRO A 51 0.61 1.19 -19.10
N GLY A 52 1.06 2.07 -19.99
CA GLY A 52 1.70 1.68 -21.25
C GLY A 52 3.11 1.13 -21.02
N THR A 53 4.10 1.65 -21.77
CA THR A 53 5.51 1.24 -21.60
C THR A 53 6.17 2.06 -20.48
N PRO A 54 6.40 1.46 -19.31
CA PRO A 54 6.98 2.19 -18.19
C PRO A 54 8.46 2.48 -18.43
N ARG A 55 8.89 3.70 -18.05
CA ARG A 55 10.31 4.03 -18.00
C ARG A 55 10.92 3.37 -16.75
N THR A 56 12.03 2.66 -16.94
CA THR A 56 12.76 1.98 -15.87
C THR A 56 14.20 2.48 -15.76
N GLY A 57 14.84 2.20 -14.61
CA GLY A 57 16.23 2.60 -14.36
C GLY A 57 16.37 3.95 -13.66
N GLU A 58 15.28 4.67 -13.41
CA GLU A 58 15.29 5.93 -12.65
C GLU A 58 15.68 5.68 -11.20
N VAL A 59 16.64 6.45 -10.69
CA VAL A 59 17.08 6.36 -9.29
C VAL A 59 15.97 6.84 -8.37
N ILE A 60 15.78 6.11 -7.28
CA ILE A 60 14.77 6.40 -6.26
C ILE A 60 15.50 6.81 -4.99
N THR A 61 15.12 7.93 -4.40
CA THR A 61 15.59 8.36 -3.08
C THR A 61 14.42 8.60 -2.13
N GLY A 62 14.68 8.56 -0.82
CA GLY A 62 13.63 8.74 0.18
C GLY A 62 12.70 7.54 0.37
N ALA A 63 12.97 6.40 -0.27
CA ALA A 63 12.13 5.20 -0.20
C ALA A 63 12.47 4.27 0.99
N GLU A 64 13.46 4.60 1.81
CA GLU A 64 13.90 3.77 2.95
C GLU A 64 13.16 4.11 4.26
N GLN A 65 11.93 4.60 4.16
CA GLN A 65 11.12 4.98 5.30
C GLN A 65 10.14 3.87 5.68
N PRO A 66 9.80 3.72 6.97
CA PRO A 66 8.71 2.84 7.39
C PRO A 66 7.41 3.19 6.65
N GLY A 67 6.71 2.17 6.15
CA GLY A 67 5.48 2.34 5.38
C GLY A 67 5.70 2.41 3.86
N VAL A 68 6.94 2.55 3.38
CA VAL A 68 7.25 2.42 1.95
C VAL A 68 7.51 0.96 1.60
N ILE A 69 6.75 0.44 0.66
CA ILE A 69 6.82 -0.95 0.21
C ILE A 69 7.31 -0.98 -1.23
N HIS A 70 8.39 -1.71 -1.45
CA HIS A 70 9.00 -1.88 -2.76
C HIS A 70 8.25 -2.93 -3.59
N ALA A 71 7.95 -2.61 -4.86
CA ALA A 71 7.34 -3.50 -5.82
C ALA A 71 8.24 -3.64 -7.06
N GLY A 72 8.09 -2.74 -8.04
CA GLY A 72 8.91 -2.73 -9.24
C GLY A 72 10.23 -1.97 -9.02
N THR A 73 11.05 -2.43 -8.10
CA THR A 73 12.37 -1.84 -7.81
C THR A 73 13.46 -2.90 -7.90
N ARG A 74 14.69 -2.49 -8.13
CA ARG A 74 15.88 -3.34 -7.98
C ARG A 74 17.04 -2.51 -7.45
N ARG A 75 17.99 -3.20 -6.82
CA ARG A 75 19.26 -2.60 -6.43
C ARG A 75 20.24 -2.71 -7.60
N ARG A 76 20.92 -1.63 -7.91
CA ARG A 76 21.99 -1.54 -8.89
C ARG A 76 23.33 -1.91 -8.22
N ASP A 77 24.37 -2.23 -9.01
CA ASP A 77 25.67 -2.67 -8.50
C ASP A 77 26.38 -1.61 -7.65
N ASP A 78 26.10 -0.34 -7.89
CA ASP A 78 26.59 0.80 -7.09
C ASP A 78 25.78 1.02 -5.79
N GLY A 79 24.81 0.15 -5.51
CA GLY A 79 23.95 0.21 -4.33
C GLY A 79 22.69 1.06 -4.48
N ALA A 80 22.55 1.84 -5.55
CA ALA A 80 21.37 2.65 -5.79
C ALA A 80 20.11 1.80 -6.01
N ILE A 81 18.98 2.24 -5.47
CA ILE A 81 17.67 1.66 -5.77
C ILE A 81 17.11 2.36 -7.00
N VAL A 82 16.66 1.56 -7.97
CA VAL A 82 16.10 2.08 -9.22
C VAL A 82 14.77 1.44 -9.55
N SER A 83 13.96 2.13 -10.34
CA SER A 83 12.71 1.58 -10.89
C SER A 83 12.99 0.44 -11.85
N SER A 84 12.19 -0.64 -11.79
CA SER A 84 12.32 -1.82 -12.65
C SER A 84 10.98 -2.38 -13.14
N GLY A 85 9.88 -1.63 -12.93
CA GLY A 85 8.54 -2.01 -13.35
C GLY A 85 7.58 -0.82 -13.38
N GLY A 86 6.34 -1.07 -13.77
CA GLY A 86 5.33 -0.02 -13.91
C GLY A 86 4.83 0.52 -12.58
N ARG A 87 4.40 -0.35 -11.67
CA ARG A 87 4.10 0.02 -10.28
C ARG A 87 5.36 -0.17 -9.46
N VAL A 88 5.93 0.92 -8.97
CA VAL A 88 7.29 0.96 -8.44
C VAL A 88 7.30 0.82 -6.92
N LEU A 89 6.51 1.64 -6.25
CA LEU A 89 6.43 1.72 -4.79
C LEU A 89 4.98 1.87 -4.33
N SER A 90 4.75 1.56 -3.06
CA SER A 90 3.51 1.91 -2.38
C SER A 90 3.84 2.60 -1.05
N ALA A 91 3.22 3.73 -0.80
CA ALA A 91 3.28 4.44 0.47
C ALA A 91 2.06 4.05 1.30
N THR A 92 2.27 3.28 2.36
CA THR A 92 1.21 2.76 3.23
C THR A 92 1.35 3.35 4.62
N ALA A 93 0.28 3.96 5.12
CA ALA A 93 0.25 4.55 6.45
C ALA A 93 -0.99 4.15 7.22
N VAL A 94 -0.85 4.10 8.54
CA VAL A 94 -1.93 3.87 9.51
C VAL A 94 -2.14 5.14 10.32
N GLY A 95 -3.39 5.43 10.66
CA GLY A 95 -3.73 6.57 11.49
C GLY A 95 -5.01 6.31 12.30
N PRO A 96 -5.27 7.11 13.34
CA PRO A 96 -6.46 6.96 14.16
C PRO A 96 -7.76 7.21 13.39
N THR A 97 -7.69 7.96 12.31
CA THR A 97 -8.81 8.21 11.40
C THR A 97 -8.37 8.01 9.96
N LEU A 98 -9.34 7.81 9.06
CA LEU A 98 -9.05 7.68 7.63
C LEU A 98 -8.37 8.93 7.06
N ALA A 99 -8.75 10.12 7.54
CA ALA A 99 -8.11 11.38 7.15
C ALA A 99 -6.64 11.40 7.56
N ALA A 100 -6.33 11.06 8.82
CA ALA A 100 -4.95 11.02 9.33
C ALA A 100 -4.10 9.97 8.59
N ALA A 101 -4.65 8.77 8.32
CA ALA A 101 -3.94 7.74 7.54
C ALA A 101 -3.66 8.21 6.11
N ARG A 102 -4.63 8.90 5.48
CA ARG A 102 -4.47 9.48 4.14
C ARG A 102 -3.37 10.53 4.12
N ASP A 103 -3.40 11.47 5.03
CA ASP A 103 -2.42 12.56 5.10
C ASP A 103 -1.00 12.00 5.31
N ALA A 104 -0.86 11.02 6.21
CA ALA A 104 0.42 10.35 6.46
C ALA A 104 0.92 9.58 5.20
N ALA A 105 0.05 8.89 4.47
CA ALA A 105 0.44 8.22 3.23
C ALA A 105 0.94 9.22 2.17
N TYR A 106 0.29 10.36 2.01
CA TYR A 106 0.74 11.39 1.07
C TYR A 106 2.01 12.12 1.53
N GLN A 107 2.26 12.24 2.84
CA GLN A 107 3.55 12.72 3.35
C GLN A 107 4.70 11.78 2.95
N LEU A 108 4.49 10.46 3.02
CA LEU A 108 5.46 9.48 2.53
C LEU A 108 5.71 9.64 1.03
N VAL A 109 4.64 9.79 0.23
CA VAL A 109 4.76 10.04 -1.22
C VAL A 109 5.58 11.28 -1.50
N ALA A 110 5.32 12.38 -0.79
CA ALA A 110 6.03 13.65 -0.97
C ALA A 110 7.53 13.58 -0.59
N ALA A 111 7.91 12.67 0.29
CA ALA A 111 9.30 12.47 0.70
C ALA A 111 10.10 11.58 -0.27
N ILE A 112 9.44 10.92 -1.23
CA ILE A 112 10.08 10.05 -2.22
C ILE A 112 10.35 10.85 -3.49
N ASP A 113 11.60 10.84 -3.93
CA ASP A 113 11.98 11.33 -5.25
C ASP A 113 12.12 10.16 -6.23
N LEU A 114 11.28 10.13 -7.24
CA LEU A 114 11.30 9.21 -8.36
C LEU A 114 10.98 10.02 -9.64
N PRO A 115 11.96 10.31 -10.48
CA PRO A 115 11.77 11.16 -11.64
C PRO A 115 10.66 10.69 -12.58
N GLY A 116 9.71 11.60 -12.87
CA GLY A 116 8.58 11.31 -13.73
C GLY A 116 7.52 10.36 -13.15
N ALA A 117 7.61 10.04 -11.86
CA ALA A 117 6.59 9.23 -11.21
C ALA A 117 5.22 9.88 -11.23
N GLN A 118 4.21 9.04 -11.24
CA GLN A 118 2.82 9.45 -11.17
C GLN A 118 2.08 8.67 -10.08
N HIS A 119 1.14 9.34 -9.43
CA HIS A 119 0.25 8.74 -8.44
C HIS A 119 -1.09 9.45 -8.45
N ARG A 120 -2.13 8.81 -7.96
CA ARG A 120 -3.42 9.45 -7.78
C ARG A 120 -3.41 10.34 -6.55
N THR A 121 -4.01 11.52 -6.65
CA THR A 121 -4.13 12.50 -5.56
C THR A 121 -5.43 12.38 -4.77
N ASP A 122 -6.36 11.54 -5.22
CA ASP A 122 -7.72 11.41 -4.69
C ASP A 122 -7.96 10.08 -3.95
N ILE A 123 -6.92 9.31 -3.64
CA ILE A 123 -7.06 8.06 -2.88
C ILE A 123 -7.70 8.34 -1.52
N ALA A 124 -8.74 7.57 -1.18
CA ALA A 124 -9.57 7.68 0.02
C ALA A 124 -10.33 9.03 0.19
N LEU A 125 -10.18 10.00 -0.73
CA LEU A 125 -10.76 11.34 -0.59
C LEU A 125 -12.28 11.31 -0.43
N ARG A 126 -12.98 10.53 -1.24
CA ARG A 126 -14.44 10.41 -1.16
C ARG A 126 -14.89 9.81 0.17
N ALA A 127 -14.16 8.83 0.68
CA ALA A 127 -14.46 8.19 1.96
C ALA A 127 -14.25 9.18 3.14
N VAL A 128 -13.14 9.94 3.12
CA VAL A 128 -12.89 11.01 4.10
C VAL A 128 -14.00 12.07 4.09
N GLN A 129 -14.56 12.36 2.91
CA GLN A 129 -15.67 13.32 2.75
C GLN A 129 -17.06 12.72 3.05
N GLY A 130 -17.14 11.48 3.54
CA GLY A 130 -18.42 10.79 3.78
C GLY A 130 -19.21 10.45 2.52
N ARG A 131 -18.57 10.44 1.35
CA ARG A 131 -19.22 10.21 0.04
C ARG A 131 -19.13 8.77 -0.45
N VAL A 132 -18.76 7.84 0.41
CA VAL A 132 -18.82 6.40 0.11
C VAL A 132 -20.14 5.89 0.69
N PHE A 133 -21.06 5.55 -0.19
CA PHE A 133 -22.27 4.83 0.19
C PHE A 133 -21.90 3.34 0.24
N PRO A 134 -22.09 2.66 1.37
CA PRO A 134 -22.11 1.20 1.34
C PRO A 134 -23.20 0.80 0.35
N ALA A 135 -22.92 -0.12 -0.54
CA ALA A 135 -23.95 -0.72 -1.36
C ALA A 135 -25.06 -1.21 -0.40
N SER A 136 -26.28 -0.69 -0.55
CA SER A 136 -27.40 -1.20 0.22
C SER A 136 -27.47 -2.70 0.02
N PRO A 137 -27.54 -3.53 1.05
CA PRO A 137 -27.74 -4.95 0.85
C PRO A 137 -29.05 -5.10 0.08
N THR A 138 -28.95 -5.64 -1.13
CA THR A 138 -30.13 -6.04 -1.87
C THR A 138 -30.73 -7.21 -1.10
N VAL A 139 -31.88 -7.01 -0.51
CA VAL A 139 -32.69 -8.03 0.15
C VAL A 139 -33.22 -8.99 -0.88
#